data_fbeed724ecf9b13fac7f05af714da486
#
_entry.id   fbeed724ecf9b13fac7f05af714da486
#
_cell.length_a   1.000
_cell.length_b   1.000
_cell.length_c   1.000
_cell.angle_alpha   90.00
_cell.angle_beta   90.00
_cell.angle_gamma   90.00
#
_symmetry.space_group_name_H-M   'P 1'
#
loop_
_entity.id
_entity.type
_entity.pdbx_description
1 polymer ?
#
loop_
_entity_poly.entity_id
_entity_poly.type
_entity_poly.pdbx_seq_one_letter_code
_entity_poly.pdbx_strand_id
1 'polypeptide(L)'
;MAEQDEDLLNVTINGKEISAPRSSTVIQALWYAGYPRVKSVGCLEGVCGSCRVMVRRADSREITTELGCQVLIEEGMEVTFLAFPALTHHSYQLDSISSSWEVQSRFHDFFPEADNCRQCHGCVQTCPRGVEVEQGVELAAKGRFREAGDLFGDCVMCDLCQTACPESIAPNHVGLFARRVTAYFHTRPSNLINRLERLRKGDLEVHW
;
A
#
# COMPACT_ATOMS: atom_id res chain seq x y z
N MET A 1 6.55 4.94 -42.40
CA MET A 1 6.21 5.09 -40.97
C MET A 1 6.43 6.56 -40.71
N ALA A 2 5.38 7.34 -40.55
CA ALA A 2 5.47 8.77 -40.21
C ALA A 2 6.00 8.89 -38.77
N GLU A 3 7.19 9.51 -38.63
CA GLU A 3 7.60 10.09 -37.35
C GLU A 3 6.53 11.11 -36.98
N GLN A 4 5.70 10.76 -36.04
CA GLN A 4 4.82 11.74 -35.39
C GLN A 4 5.77 12.60 -34.57
N ASP A 5 5.89 13.86 -34.93
CA ASP A 5 6.52 14.92 -34.14
C ASP A 5 5.64 15.01 -32.85
N GLU A 6 5.97 14.21 -31.84
CA GLU A 6 5.25 14.20 -30.59
C GLU A 6 5.54 15.52 -29.90
N ASP A 7 4.52 16.36 -29.70
CA ASP A 7 4.59 17.60 -28.92
C ASP A 7 4.99 17.24 -27.47
N LEU A 8 6.29 17.31 -27.19
CA LEU A 8 6.86 16.99 -25.88
C LEU A 8 6.78 18.21 -24.97
N LEU A 9 6.34 17.98 -23.75
CA LEU A 9 6.35 18.97 -22.67
C LEU A 9 7.44 18.63 -21.65
N ASN A 10 8.00 19.70 -21.06
CA ASN A 10 8.99 19.59 -20.01
C ASN A 10 8.33 19.77 -18.65
N VAL A 11 8.49 18.78 -17.79
CA VAL A 11 7.95 18.79 -16.42
C VAL A 11 9.04 18.41 -15.43
N THR A 12 8.97 18.93 -14.24
CA THR A 12 9.89 18.55 -13.16
C THR A 12 9.20 17.58 -12.21
N ILE A 13 9.67 16.34 -12.13
CA ILE A 13 9.11 15.33 -11.23
C ILE A 13 10.16 14.94 -10.19
N ASN A 14 9.87 15.17 -8.90
CA ASN A 14 10.80 14.98 -7.78
C ASN A 14 12.17 15.65 -8.02
N GLY A 15 12.17 16.86 -8.57
CA GLY A 15 13.37 17.65 -8.85
C GLY A 15 14.15 17.22 -10.08
N LYS A 16 13.61 16.31 -10.91
CA LYS A 16 14.22 15.88 -12.19
C LYS A 16 13.38 16.38 -13.35
N GLU A 17 14.04 16.98 -14.32
CA GLU A 17 13.40 17.35 -15.59
C GLU A 17 13.12 16.11 -16.43
N ILE A 18 11.92 16.04 -16.95
CA ILE A 18 11.41 14.95 -17.78
C ILE A 18 10.67 15.56 -18.96
N SER A 19 11.01 15.10 -20.15
CA SER A 19 10.28 15.43 -21.38
C SER A 19 9.40 14.25 -21.76
N ALA A 20 8.11 14.51 -21.98
CA ALA A 20 7.15 13.47 -22.33
C ALA A 20 6.01 14.04 -23.19
N PRO A 21 5.29 13.19 -23.96
CA PRO A 21 4.17 13.61 -24.79
C PRO A 21 3.10 14.35 -23.99
N ARG A 22 2.56 15.45 -24.56
CA ARG A 22 1.52 16.29 -23.95
C ARG A 22 0.30 15.51 -23.45
N SER A 23 -0.02 14.40 -24.09
CA SER A 23 -1.15 13.54 -23.71
C SER A 23 -0.85 12.61 -22.54
N SER A 24 0.36 12.63 -21.98
CA SER A 24 0.77 11.76 -20.89
C SER A 24 0.22 12.23 -19.55
N THR A 25 -0.18 11.27 -18.73
CA THR A 25 -0.35 11.51 -17.28
C THR A 25 1.03 11.55 -16.61
N VAL A 26 1.11 12.04 -15.38
CA VAL A 26 2.37 12.04 -14.60
C VAL A 26 3.01 10.65 -14.52
N ILE A 27 2.19 9.61 -14.34
CA ILE A 27 2.69 8.22 -14.30
C ILE A 27 3.22 7.79 -15.67
N GLN A 28 2.51 8.11 -16.76
CA GLN A 28 2.93 7.79 -18.11
C GLN A 28 4.21 8.54 -18.50
N ALA A 29 4.34 9.82 -18.08
CA ALA A 29 5.56 10.60 -18.30
C ALA A 29 6.78 9.95 -17.65
N LEU A 30 6.64 9.41 -16.43
CA LEU A 30 7.70 8.65 -15.79
C LEU A 30 8.07 7.39 -16.57
N TRP A 31 7.09 6.63 -17.06
CA TRP A 31 7.35 5.45 -17.88
C TRP A 31 8.03 5.80 -19.21
N TYR A 32 7.57 6.87 -19.85
CA TYR A 32 8.18 7.38 -21.07
C TYR A 32 9.66 7.74 -20.84
N ALA A 33 9.97 8.35 -19.70
CA ALA A 33 11.33 8.68 -19.29
C ALA A 33 12.17 7.48 -18.80
N GLY A 34 11.67 6.26 -18.94
CA GLY A 34 12.40 5.04 -18.61
C GLY A 34 12.37 4.60 -17.16
N TYR A 35 11.42 5.08 -16.37
CA TYR A 35 11.19 4.61 -15.00
C TYR A 35 10.18 3.46 -14.97
N PRO A 36 10.59 2.18 -15.08
CA PRO A 36 9.68 1.05 -15.22
C PRO A 36 8.87 0.76 -13.96
N ARG A 37 9.33 1.25 -12.82
CA ARG A 37 8.67 1.08 -11.51
C ARG A 37 8.45 2.43 -10.85
N VAL A 38 7.20 2.81 -10.75
CA VAL A 38 6.78 4.00 -10.02
C VAL A 38 6.14 3.55 -8.71
N LYS A 39 6.67 4.05 -7.58
CA LYS A 39 6.09 3.75 -6.26
C LYS A 39 4.66 4.28 -6.18
N SER A 40 3.86 3.64 -5.34
CA SER A 40 2.48 4.06 -5.07
C SER A 40 1.56 4.03 -6.29
N VAL A 41 1.82 3.19 -7.27
CA VAL A 41 0.92 2.95 -8.41
C VAL A 41 0.08 1.71 -8.13
N GLY A 42 -1.25 1.91 -8.08
CA GLY A 42 -2.21 0.84 -7.83
C GLY A 42 -3.09 0.56 -9.05
N CYS A 43 -4.27 1.19 -9.14
CA CYS A 43 -5.29 0.86 -10.15
C CYS A 43 -5.11 1.54 -11.51
N LEU A 44 -4.41 2.66 -11.60
CA LEU A 44 -4.28 3.54 -12.79
C LEU A 44 -5.59 4.19 -13.28
N GLU A 45 -6.69 3.97 -12.58
CA GLU A 45 -8.03 4.41 -12.94
C GLU A 45 -8.60 5.49 -12.01
N GLY A 46 -7.76 6.07 -11.14
CA GLY A 46 -8.16 7.12 -10.22
C GLY A 46 -8.94 6.65 -8.98
N VAL A 47 -9.16 5.34 -8.80
CA VAL A 47 -10.04 4.79 -7.76
C VAL A 47 -9.33 4.59 -6.43
N CYS A 48 -8.08 4.06 -6.45
CA CYS A 48 -7.40 3.64 -5.22
C CYS A 48 -6.77 4.79 -4.41
N GLY A 49 -6.50 5.94 -5.06
CA GLY A 49 -5.89 7.11 -4.42
C GLY A 49 -4.41 6.97 -4.06
N SER A 50 -3.75 5.85 -4.39
CA SER A 50 -2.37 5.60 -3.99
C SER A 50 -1.33 6.46 -4.72
N CYS A 51 -1.62 6.90 -5.94
CA CYS A 51 -0.72 7.74 -6.76
C CYS A 51 -0.87 9.24 -6.49
N ARG A 52 -1.18 9.64 -5.26
CA ARG A 52 -1.29 11.06 -4.92
C ARG A 52 0.04 11.78 -5.09
N VAL A 53 -0.03 12.95 -5.73
CA VAL A 53 1.09 13.84 -5.97
C VAL A 53 0.72 15.26 -5.56
N MET A 54 1.69 16.02 -5.15
CA MET A 54 1.57 17.49 -5.06
C MET A 54 1.98 18.08 -6.40
N VAL A 55 1.16 18.96 -6.91
CA VAL A 55 1.32 19.60 -8.22
C VAL A 55 1.37 21.09 -8.05
N ARG A 56 2.37 21.74 -8.67
CA ARG A 56 2.45 23.17 -8.87
C ARG A 56 2.54 23.45 -10.36
N ARG A 57 1.60 24.24 -10.90
CA ARG A 57 1.62 24.67 -12.30
C ARG A 57 2.52 25.88 -12.46
N ALA A 58 3.13 26.02 -13.64
CA ALA A 58 4.14 27.07 -13.90
C ALA A 58 3.65 28.49 -13.52
N ASP A 59 2.41 28.80 -13.82
CA ASP A 59 1.82 30.13 -13.62
C ASP A 59 1.14 30.32 -12.25
N SER A 60 1.27 29.32 -11.36
CA SER A 60 0.59 29.33 -10.06
C SER A 60 1.57 29.12 -8.91
N ARG A 61 1.31 29.82 -7.79
CA ARG A 61 1.94 29.52 -6.51
C ARG A 61 1.15 28.53 -5.67
N GLU A 62 -0.03 28.18 -6.13
CA GLU A 62 -0.89 27.21 -5.47
C GLU A 62 -0.36 25.79 -5.68
N ILE A 63 -0.38 25.01 -4.61
CA ILE A 63 -0.05 23.60 -4.65
C ILE A 63 -1.34 22.82 -4.45
N THR A 64 -1.67 21.99 -5.42
CA THR A 64 -2.83 21.09 -5.37
C THR A 64 -2.39 19.64 -5.12
N THR A 65 -3.29 18.84 -4.56
CA THR A 65 -3.07 17.39 -4.41
C THR A 65 -3.94 16.69 -5.43
N GLU A 66 -3.29 15.97 -6.35
CA GLU A 66 -3.94 15.31 -7.48
C GLU A 66 -3.56 13.83 -7.57
N LEU A 67 -4.18 13.11 -8.49
CA LEU A 67 -3.86 11.71 -8.74
C LEU A 67 -2.94 11.60 -9.97
N GLY A 68 -1.72 11.17 -9.78
CA GLY A 68 -0.71 11.10 -10.84
C GLY A 68 -1.09 10.21 -12.03
N CYS A 69 -2.04 9.29 -11.87
CA CYS A 69 -2.58 8.49 -12.97
C CYS A 69 -3.70 9.19 -13.76
N GLN A 70 -4.19 10.34 -13.30
CA GLN A 70 -5.29 11.09 -13.93
C GLN A 70 -4.86 12.48 -14.40
N VAL A 71 -3.95 13.13 -13.69
CA VAL A 71 -3.50 14.47 -14.05
C VAL A 71 -2.57 14.41 -15.26
N LEU A 72 -2.92 15.16 -16.30
CA LEU A 72 -2.08 15.34 -17.47
C LEU A 72 -0.93 16.29 -17.15
N ILE A 73 0.20 16.07 -17.80
CA ILE A 73 1.35 16.98 -17.68
C ILE A 73 1.10 18.29 -18.42
N GLU A 74 1.65 19.37 -17.89
CA GLU A 74 1.62 20.71 -18.48
C GLU A 74 3.06 21.26 -18.53
N GLU A 75 3.35 22.15 -19.49
CA GLU A 75 4.68 22.75 -19.61
C GLU A 75 5.10 23.48 -18.34
N GLY A 76 6.31 23.21 -17.86
CA GLY A 76 6.85 23.82 -16.64
C GLY A 76 6.18 23.38 -15.33
N MET A 77 5.33 22.35 -15.37
CA MET A 77 4.68 21.79 -14.18
C MET A 77 5.71 21.15 -13.26
N GLU A 78 5.57 21.40 -11.97
CA GLU A 78 6.35 20.73 -10.94
C GLU A 78 5.49 19.72 -10.18
N VAL A 79 5.99 18.51 -10.06
CA VAL A 79 5.28 17.41 -9.40
C VAL A 79 6.18 16.78 -8.36
N THR A 80 5.62 16.55 -7.17
CA THR A 80 6.30 15.83 -6.11
C THR A 80 5.45 14.66 -5.65
N PHE A 81 5.99 13.46 -5.78
CA PHE A 81 5.45 12.31 -5.10
C PHE A 81 5.75 12.43 -3.61
N LEU A 82 4.79 12.09 -2.78
CA LEU A 82 4.99 12.02 -1.35
C LEU A 82 5.92 10.83 -1.05
N ALA A 83 7.23 11.05 -1.25
CA ALA A 83 8.25 10.07 -0.89
C ALA A 83 8.58 10.25 0.59
N PHE A 84 8.04 9.36 1.39
CA PHE A 84 8.31 9.35 2.82
C PHE A 84 9.63 8.64 3.14
N PRO A 85 10.24 8.96 4.29
CA PRO A 85 11.48 8.33 4.71
C PRO A 85 11.36 6.81 4.73
N ALA A 86 12.49 6.12 4.76
CA ALA A 86 12.56 4.67 4.67
C ALA A 86 11.48 4.00 5.53
N LEU A 87 10.53 3.38 4.87
CA LEU A 87 9.43 2.68 5.51
C LEU A 87 9.99 1.51 6.31
N THR A 88 9.49 1.32 7.51
CA THR A 88 9.83 0.14 8.31
C THR A 88 9.37 -1.11 7.56
N HIS A 89 10.30 -2.00 7.26
CA HIS A 89 9.99 -3.28 6.64
C HIS A 89 10.00 -4.37 7.71
N HIS A 90 8.87 -5.03 7.86
CA HIS A 90 8.72 -6.16 8.76
C HIS A 90 8.96 -7.45 8.00
N SER A 91 9.85 -8.30 8.53
CA SER A 91 10.13 -9.62 7.96
C SER A 91 9.60 -10.70 8.88
N TYR A 92 8.77 -11.57 8.36
CA TYR A 92 8.20 -12.70 9.07
C TYR A 92 7.91 -13.86 8.11
N GLN A 93 7.96 -15.08 8.63
CA GLN A 93 7.63 -16.30 7.87
C GLN A 93 6.49 -17.03 8.57
N LEU A 94 5.31 -17.05 7.96
CA LEU A 94 4.14 -17.71 8.53
C LEU A 94 4.30 -19.24 8.59
N ASP A 95 5.10 -19.80 7.67
CA ASP A 95 5.36 -21.25 7.65
C ASP A 95 6.16 -21.73 8.89
N SER A 96 6.83 -20.81 9.59
CA SER A 96 7.54 -21.10 10.84
C SER A 96 6.64 -21.11 12.07
N ILE A 97 5.38 -20.74 11.92
CA ILE A 97 4.40 -20.61 13.01
C ILE A 97 3.48 -21.82 12.97
N SER A 98 3.46 -22.60 14.05
CA SER A 98 2.76 -23.86 14.10
C SER A 98 1.26 -23.73 14.36
N SER A 99 0.82 -22.63 15.00
CA SER A 99 -0.57 -22.44 15.38
C SER A 99 -0.98 -20.96 15.40
N SER A 100 -2.29 -20.71 15.28
CA SER A 100 -2.84 -19.36 15.39
C SER A 100 -2.59 -18.70 16.75
N TRP A 101 -2.44 -19.46 17.82
CA TRP A 101 -2.11 -18.96 19.16
C TRP A 101 -0.67 -18.44 19.24
N GLU A 102 0.24 -19.12 18.60
CA GLU A 102 1.64 -18.69 18.52
C GLU A 102 1.78 -17.36 17.75
N VAL A 103 0.90 -17.12 16.77
CA VAL A 103 0.88 -15.84 16.03
C VAL A 103 0.73 -14.65 16.97
N GLN A 104 -0.17 -14.75 17.97
CA GLN A 104 -0.41 -13.65 18.89
C GLN A 104 0.82 -13.35 19.75
N SER A 105 1.49 -14.37 20.25
CA SER A 105 2.70 -14.18 21.07
C SER A 105 3.85 -13.57 20.28
N ARG A 106 3.93 -13.88 18.97
CA ARG A 106 4.99 -13.38 18.10
C ARG A 106 4.66 -12.07 17.38
N PHE A 107 3.41 -11.61 17.46
CA PHE A 107 2.98 -10.37 16.80
C PHE A 107 3.81 -9.17 17.27
N HIS A 108 4.03 -9.05 18.58
CA HIS A 108 4.81 -7.97 19.16
C HIS A 108 6.30 -8.04 18.85
N ASP A 109 6.82 -9.24 18.52
CA ASP A 109 8.18 -9.39 18.00
C ASP A 109 8.29 -8.87 16.57
N PHE A 110 7.24 -9.05 15.76
CA PHE A 110 7.22 -8.58 14.37
C PHE A 110 6.88 -7.10 14.24
N PHE A 111 6.03 -6.59 15.13
CA PHE A 111 5.51 -5.22 15.12
C PHE A 111 5.60 -4.59 16.51
N PRO A 112 6.81 -4.40 17.07
CA PRO A 112 6.97 -3.88 18.42
C PRO A 112 6.43 -2.45 18.59
N GLU A 113 6.39 -1.68 17.50
CA GLU A 113 5.85 -0.33 17.49
C GLU A 113 4.32 -0.28 17.55
N ALA A 114 3.62 -1.38 17.29
CA ALA A 114 2.15 -1.40 17.30
C ALA A 114 1.56 -1.08 18.68
N ASP A 115 2.29 -1.40 19.75
CA ASP A 115 1.89 -1.09 21.12
C ASP A 115 1.96 0.39 21.48
N ASN A 116 2.69 1.18 20.67
CA ASN A 116 2.81 2.62 20.88
C ASN A 116 1.63 3.42 20.28
N CYS A 117 0.59 2.75 19.80
CA CYS A 117 -0.55 3.41 19.20
C CYS A 117 -1.25 4.36 20.19
N ARG A 118 -1.27 5.66 19.87
CA ARG A 118 -1.89 6.71 20.70
C ARG A 118 -3.36 6.96 20.40
N GLN A 119 -3.95 6.21 19.48
CA GLN A 119 -5.33 6.40 19.05
C GLN A 119 -5.64 7.85 18.61
N CYS A 120 -4.69 8.45 17.85
CA CYS A 120 -4.78 9.84 17.39
C CYS A 120 -5.60 10.04 16.12
N HIS A 121 -6.14 8.98 15.51
CA HIS A 121 -6.91 8.96 14.27
C HIS A 121 -6.20 9.47 13.01
N GLY A 122 -4.93 9.87 13.07
CA GLY A 122 -4.19 10.40 11.91
C GLY A 122 -4.17 9.44 10.73
N CYS A 123 -3.99 8.14 10.99
CA CYS A 123 -3.98 7.10 9.96
C CYS A 123 -5.36 6.87 9.32
N VAL A 124 -6.46 7.05 10.07
CA VAL A 124 -7.84 6.95 9.58
C VAL A 124 -8.15 8.14 8.68
N GLN A 125 -7.85 9.36 9.15
CA GLN A 125 -8.11 10.60 8.42
C GLN A 125 -7.40 10.65 7.06
N THR A 126 -6.20 10.09 6.97
CA THR A 126 -5.41 10.10 5.74
C THR A 126 -5.74 8.95 4.79
N CYS A 127 -6.55 7.97 5.22
CA CYS A 127 -6.83 6.79 4.41
C CYS A 127 -7.74 7.11 3.22
N PRO A 128 -7.27 6.98 1.96
CA PRO A 128 -8.09 7.31 0.79
C PRO A 128 -9.22 6.30 0.55
N ARG A 129 -9.16 5.16 1.24
CA ARG A 129 -10.17 4.09 1.13
C ARG A 129 -11.14 4.06 2.31
N GLY A 130 -11.03 4.99 3.25
CA GLY A 130 -11.89 5.03 4.44
C GLY A 130 -11.76 3.81 5.35
N VAL A 131 -10.58 3.15 5.36
CA VAL A 131 -10.33 2.02 6.24
C VAL A 131 -10.22 2.51 7.69
N GLU A 132 -10.86 1.82 8.61
CA GLU A 132 -10.73 2.05 10.06
C GLU A 132 -9.37 1.52 10.58
N VAL A 133 -8.31 2.20 10.12
CA VAL A 133 -6.91 1.76 10.26
C VAL A 133 -6.51 1.59 11.71
N GLU A 134 -6.88 2.54 12.57
CA GLU A 134 -6.56 2.52 14.00
C GLU A 134 -7.18 1.32 14.70
N GLN A 135 -8.48 1.10 14.47
CA GLN A 135 -9.19 -0.04 15.01
C GLN A 135 -8.58 -1.37 14.54
N GLY A 136 -8.15 -1.42 13.28
CA GLY A 136 -7.49 -2.59 12.72
C GLY A 136 -6.15 -2.90 13.39
N VAL A 137 -5.35 -1.88 13.72
CA VAL A 137 -4.09 -2.05 14.48
C VAL A 137 -4.39 -2.54 15.90
N GLU A 138 -5.37 -1.95 16.57
CA GLU A 138 -5.78 -2.36 17.92
C GLU A 138 -6.25 -3.82 17.96
N LEU A 139 -7.07 -4.23 16.99
CA LEU A 139 -7.54 -5.61 16.88
C LEU A 139 -6.38 -6.59 16.65
N ALA A 140 -5.43 -6.22 15.79
CA ALA A 140 -4.26 -7.05 15.54
C ALA A 140 -3.39 -7.20 16.79
N ALA A 141 -3.15 -6.11 17.53
CA ALA A 141 -2.43 -6.13 18.81
C ALA A 141 -3.12 -7.02 19.87
N LYS A 142 -4.44 -7.11 19.82
CA LYS A 142 -5.24 -8.03 20.68
C LYS A 142 -5.32 -9.47 20.14
N GLY A 143 -4.63 -9.79 19.05
CA GLY A 143 -4.66 -11.12 18.43
C GLY A 143 -5.93 -11.44 17.62
N ARG A 144 -6.80 -10.46 17.40
CA ARG A 144 -8.04 -10.60 16.61
C ARG A 144 -7.76 -10.42 15.11
N PHE A 145 -6.85 -11.23 14.58
CA PHE A 145 -6.30 -11.07 13.23
C PHE A 145 -7.36 -11.18 12.13
N ARG A 146 -8.38 -12.02 12.30
CA ARG A 146 -9.45 -12.14 11.31
C ARG A 146 -10.21 -10.83 11.17
N GLU A 147 -10.63 -10.26 12.28
CA GLU A 147 -11.38 -9.01 12.27
C GLU A 147 -10.53 -7.83 11.79
N ALA A 148 -9.26 -7.78 12.23
CA ALA A 148 -8.31 -6.82 11.69
C ALA A 148 -8.14 -7.00 10.16
N GLY A 149 -7.97 -8.22 9.69
CA GLY A 149 -7.85 -8.53 8.27
C GLY A 149 -9.07 -8.11 7.45
N ASP A 150 -10.26 -8.29 7.99
CA ASP A 150 -11.52 -7.89 7.35
C ASP A 150 -11.60 -6.35 7.21
N LEU A 151 -11.22 -5.57 8.25
CA LEU A 151 -11.16 -4.12 8.16
C LEU A 151 -10.17 -3.63 7.09
N PHE A 152 -9.04 -4.31 6.94
CA PHE A 152 -8.04 -3.97 5.92
C PHE A 152 -8.35 -4.58 4.54
N GLY A 153 -9.53 -5.14 4.30
CA GLY A 153 -9.92 -5.76 3.05
C GLY A 153 -9.67 -4.87 1.83
N ASP A 154 -10.04 -3.60 1.93
CA ASP A 154 -9.90 -2.59 0.88
C ASP A 154 -8.56 -1.81 0.90
N CYS A 155 -7.62 -2.21 1.75
CA CYS A 155 -6.32 -1.56 1.83
C CYS A 155 -5.49 -1.80 0.57
N VAL A 156 -5.06 -0.71 -0.06
CA VAL A 156 -4.26 -0.71 -1.30
C VAL A 156 -2.76 -0.49 -1.06
N MET A 157 -2.30 -0.55 0.18
CA MET A 157 -0.89 -0.43 0.57
C MET A 157 -0.22 0.88 0.09
N CYS A 158 -0.93 2.00 0.17
CA CYS A 158 -0.46 3.31 -0.30
C CYS A 158 0.52 4.02 0.66
N ASP A 159 0.78 3.46 1.84
CA ASP A 159 1.69 3.95 2.89
C ASP A 159 1.30 5.31 3.54
N LEU A 160 0.20 5.94 3.15
CA LEU A 160 -0.22 7.23 3.72
C LEU A 160 -0.48 7.16 5.23
N CYS A 161 -1.05 6.06 5.71
CA CYS A 161 -1.29 5.85 7.13
C CYS A 161 0.01 5.74 7.95
N GLN A 162 1.06 5.15 7.37
CA GLN A 162 2.37 5.09 8.02
C GLN A 162 2.98 6.47 8.15
N THR A 163 2.84 7.29 7.10
CA THR A 163 3.36 8.65 7.12
C THR A 163 2.67 9.56 8.12
N ALA A 164 1.37 9.38 8.27
CA ALA A 164 0.58 10.16 9.22
C ALA A 164 0.77 9.71 10.67
N CYS A 165 1.49 8.60 10.89
CA CYS A 165 1.68 8.04 12.23
C CYS A 165 2.84 8.71 12.96
N PRO A 166 2.60 9.43 14.07
CA PRO A 166 3.65 10.06 14.85
C PRO A 166 4.56 9.05 15.57
N GLU A 167 4.08 7.82 15.78
CA GLU A 167 4.82 6.74 16.44
C GLU A 167 5.55 5.84 15.43
N SER A 168 5.58 6.21 14.15
CA SER A 168 6.25 5.44 13.09
C SER A 168 5.74 3.99 12.97
N ILE A 169 4.52 3.72 13.43
CA ILE A 169 3.85 2.44 13.17
C ILE A 169 3.64 2.30 11.67
N ALA A 170 3.70 1.08 11.16
CA ALA A 170 3.34 0.73 9.80
C ALA A 170 1.95 0.06 9.75
N PRO A 171 0.83 0.81 9.90
CA PRO A 171 -0.49 0.23 10.09
C PRO A 171 -0.96 -0.65 8.93
N ASN A 172 -0.61 -0.28 7.70
CA ASN A 172 -0.90 -1.05 6.50
C ASN A 172 -0.15 -2.39 6.47
N HIS A 173 1.08 -2.45 7.02
CA HIS A 173 1.84 -3.70 7.17
C HIS A 173 1.23 -4.59 8.24
N VAL A 174 0.75 -4.01 9.35
CA VAL A 174 -0.04 -4.73 10.36
C VAL A 174 -1.30 -5.33 9.72
N GLY A 175 -2.03 -4.55 8.92
CA GLY A 175 -3.20 -5.02 8.19
C GLY A 175 -2.87 -6.12 7.18
N LEU A 176 -1.78 -5.99 6.44
CA LEU A 176 -1.30 -7.02 5.52
C LEU A 176 -0.95 -8.31 6.25
N PHE A 177 -0.28 -8.21 7.41
CA PHE A 177 0.02 -9.35 8.27
C PHE A 177 -1.27 -10.04 8.72
N ALA A 178 -2.24 -9.30 9.24
CA ALA A 178 -3.52 -9.84 9.69
C ALA A 178 -4.26 -10.58 8.56
N ARG A 179 -4.30 -10.02 7.35
CA ARG A 179 -4.86 -10.66 6.16
C ARG A 179 -4.13 -11.95 5.79
N ARG A 180 -2.79 -11.93 5.84
CA ARG A 180 -1.96 -13.11 5.55
C ARG A 180 -2.16 -14.22 6.59
N VAL A 181 -2.22 -13.88 7.87
CA VAL A 181 -2.53 -14.82 8.96
C VAL A 181 -3.90 -15.45 8.74
N THR A 182 -4.92 -14.65 8.46
CA THR A 182 -6.26 -15.15 8.17
C THR A 182 -6.27 -16.07 6.96
N ALA A 183 -5.61 -15.68 5.89
CA ALA A 183 -5.51 -16.51 4.69
C ALA A 183 -4.74 -17.82 4.96
N TYR A 184 -3.66 -17.75 5.75
CA TYR A 184 -2.82 -18.90 6.03
C TYR A 184 -3.55 -19.95 6.88
N PHE A 185 -4.16 -19.55 7.99
CA PHE A 185 -4.74 -20.49 8.96
C PHE A 185 -6.21 -20.83 8.68
N HIS A 186 -6.96 -19.94 8.00
CA HIS A 186 -8.41 -20.11 7.89
C HIS A 186 -8.92 -20.27 6.45
N THR A 187 -8.28 -19.64 5.46
CA THR A 187 -8.88 -19.57 4.11
C THR A 187 -7.91 -19.93 2.98
N ARG A 188 -6.71 -20.38 3.29
CA ARG A 188 -5.62 -20.51 2.33
C ARG A 188 -5.89 -21.51 1.19
N PRO A 189 -6.26 -21.07 -0.02
CA PRO A 189 -6.42 -21.94 -1.18
C PRO A 189 -5.10 -22.56 -1.64
N SER A 190 -3.97 -21.82 -1.45
CA SER A 190 -2.63 -22.30 -1.80
C SER A 190 -2.17 -23.54 -1.04
N ASN A 191 -2.81 -23.83 0.09
CA ASN A 191 -2.57 -25.07 0.84
C ASN A 191 -3.50 -26.22 0.45
N LEU A 192 -4.30 -26.07 -0.61
CA LEU A 192 -5.24 -27.10 -1.02
C LEU A 192 -4.52 -28.42 -1.28
N ILE A 193 -3.38 -28.41 -1.94
CA ILE A 193 -2.58 -29.62 -2.23
C ILE A 193 -2.13 -30.27 -0.92
N ASN A 194 -1.53 -29.50 -0.01
CA ASN A 194 -1.09 -30.02 1.30
C ASN A 194 -2.25 -30.52 2.14
N ARG A 195 -3.41 -29.85 2.09
CA ARG A 195 -4.63 -30.29 2.77
C ARG A 195 -5.16 -31.59 2.17
N LEU A 196 -5.16 -31.72 0.85
CA LEU A 196 -5.55 -32.96 0.16
C LEU A 196 -4.61 -34.13 0.50
N GLU A 197 -3.31 -33.90 0.57
CA GLU A 197 -2.34 -34.90 1.00
C GLU A 197 -2.55 -35.33 2.44
N ARG A 198 -2.83 -34.39 3.35
CA ARG A 198 -3.15 -34.66 4.76
C ARG A 198 -4.45 -35.45 4.89
N LEU A 199 -5.48 -35.11 4.10
CA LEU A 199 -6.72 -35.88 4.04
C LEU A 199 -6.47 -37.31 3.56
N ARG A 200 -5.65 -37.51 2.51
CA ARG A 200 -5.30 -38.82 2.00
C ARG A 200 -4.52 -39.68 3.02
N LYS A 201 -3.73 -39.00 3.89
CA LYS A 201 -2.97 -39.67 4.96
C LYS A 201 -3.81 -39.92 6.23
N GLY A 202 -5.03 -39.41 6.28
CA GLY A 202 -5.87 -39.47 7.48
C GLY A 202 -5.46 -38.49 8.60
N ASP A 203 -4.55 -37.54 8.31
CA ASP A 203 -4.07 -36.54 9.26
C ASP A 203 -5.03 -35.34 9.42
N LEU A 204 -6.08 -35.28 8.63
CA LEU A 204 -7.07 -34.22 8.63
C LEU A 204 -8.47 -34.81 8.43
N GLU A 205 -9.37 -34.56 9.37
CA GLU A 205 -10.78 -34.92 9.25
C GLU A 205 -11.59 -33.70 8.77
N VAL A 206 -12.53 -33.91 7.87
CA VAL A 206 -13.47 -32.88 7.42
C VAL A 206 -14.79 -33.12 8.15
N HIS A 207 -15.16 -32.24 9.03
CA HIS A 207 -16.49 -32.19 9.61
C HIS A 207 -17.40 -31.36 8.71
N TRP A 208 -18.46 -31.99 8.21
CA TRP A 208 -19.51 -31.38 7.37
C TRP A 208 -20.55 -30.70 8.25
#